data_b8bf39587b1d20f4a2067858418a95fa
#
_entry.id   b8bf39587b1d20f4a2067858418a95fa
#
_cell.length_a   1.000
_cell.length_b   1.000
_cell.length_c   1.000
_cell.angle_alpha   90.00
_cell.angle_beta   90.00
_cell.angle_gamma   90.00
#
_symmetry.space_group_name_H-M   'P 1'
#
loop_
_entity.id
_entity.type
_entity.pdbx_description
1 polymer ?
#
loop_
_entity_poly.entity_id
_entity_poly.type
_entity_poly.pdbx_seq_one_letter_code
_entity_poly.pdbx_strand_id
1 'polypeptide(L)'
;AADGRRLTEAAVWWAVASVVLDAMSVRSVAMTLGCSWDCANDAVLAKGLERLVDDEHRLDGVSVIGVDEHVWRHTPRGSRYVTVVVDLTPRSDGRPARLLDVVEGRSGAAFAGWLASRSEEFRRNVRVVAMDAFAGYKHAVRDVVPHAREVLDPFHVVRLAGDKLTQCRQRLQQEATGRRGTKQDPLYRARRILLKTRA
;
A
#
# COMPACT_ATOMS: atom_id res chain seq x y z
N ALA A 1 -5.37 26.06 29.62
CA ALA A 1 -5.77 25.02 30.56
C ALA A 1 -6.57 23.98 29.78
N ALA A 2 -6.02 22.81 29.57
CA ALA A 2 -6.71 21.71 28.93
C ALA A 2 -7.81 21.25 29.88
N ASP A 3 -9.05 21.49 29.52
CA ASP A 3 -10.22 20.96 30.23
C ASP A 3 -10.17 19.42 30.08
N GLY A 4 -9.88 18.71 31.16
CA GLY A 4 -9.64 17.26 31.20
C GLY A 4 -10.90 16.42 30.95
N ARG A 5 -11.75 16.83 30.02
CA ARG A 5 -12.95 16.09 29.61
C ARG A 5 -12.51 14.85 28.85
N ARG A 6 -12.61 13.70 29.49
CA ARG A 6 -12.47 12.40 28.84
C ARG A 6 -13.67 12.16 27.94
N LEU A 7 -13.41 11.71 26.70
CA LEU A 7 -14.46 11.24 25.80
C LEU A 7 -15.12 10.00 26.39
N THR A 8 -16.42 9.87 26.22
CA THR A 8 -17.13 8.62 26.54
C THR A 8 -16.71 7.52 25.59
N GLU A 9 -16.87 6.28 25.99
CA GLU A 9 -16.54 5.15 25.12
C GLU A 9 -17.33 5.20 23.79
N ALA A 10 -18.58 5.57 23.83
CA ALA A 10 -19.40 5.75 22.63
C ALA A 10 -18.84 6.84 21.70
N ALA A 11 -18.36 7.96 22.25
CA ALA A 11 -17.73 9.02 21.47
C ALA A 11 -16.40 8.57 20.84
N VAL A 12 -15.59 7.77 21.56
CA VAL A 12 -14.34 7.19 21.03
C VAL A 12 -14.64 6.23 19.89
N TRP A 13 -15.63 5.35 20.05
CA TRP A 13 -16.05 4.44 18.98
C TRP A 13 -16.55 5.19 17.74
N TRP A 14 -17.38 6.21 17.94
CA TRP A 14 -17.85 7.06 16.85
C TRP A 14 -16.65 7.74 16.15
N ALA A 15 -15.69 8.26 16.92
CA ALA A 15 -14.50 8.90 16.36
C ALA A 15 -13.68 7.95 15.48
N VAL A 16 -13.42 6.73 15.95
CA VAL A 16 -12.70 5.71 15.16
C VAL A 16 -13.49 5.35 13.90
N ALA A 17 -14.79 5.07 14.02
CA ALA A 17 -15.64 4.74 12.88
C ALA A 17 -15.63 5.86 11.84
N SER A 18 -15.78 7.11 12.27
CA SER A 18 -15.78 8.28 11.38
C SER A 18 -14.45 8.45 10.63
N VAL A 19 -13.32 8.19 11.29
CA VAL A 19 -12.00 8.24 10.60
C VAL A 19 -11.83 7.08 9.64
N VAL A 20 -12.19 5.86 10.06
CA VAL A 20 -11.89 4.63 9.29
C VAL A 20 -12.89 4.39 8.18
N LEU A 21 -14.18 4.59 8.44
CA LEU A 21 -15.26 4.28 7.48
C LEU A 21 -15.66 5.49 6.64
N ASP A 22 -15.73 6.68 7.27
CA ASP A 22 -16.21 7.90 6.62
C ASP A 22 -15.07 8.79 6.11
N ALA A 23 -13.81 8.38 6.31
CA ALA A 23 -12.60 9.13 5.94
C ALA A 23 -12.57 10.57 6.52
N MET A 24 -13.19 10.79 7.68
CA MET A 24 -13.15 12.09 8.35
C MET A 24 -11.75 12.40 8.85
N SER A 25 -11.35 13.67 8.75
CA SER A 25 -10.11 14.11 9.38
C SER A 25 -10.25 14.14 10.92
N VAL A 26 -9.17 13.87 11.65
CA VAL A 26 -9.15 14.01 13.12
C VAL A 26 -9.58 15.40 13.57
N ARG A 27 -9.26 16.44 12.77
CA ARG A 27 -9.73 17.83 13.03
C ARG A 27 -11.25 17.92 12.98
N SER A 28 -11.89 17.32 11.97
CA SER A 28 -13.35 17.32 11.86
C SER A 28 -14.00 16.57 13.02
N VAL A 29 -13.42 15.43 13.42
CA VAL A 29 -13.85 14.65 14.58
C VAL A 29 -13.75 15.50 15.87
N ALA A 30 -12.62 16.16 16.11
CA ALA A 30 -12.41 17.03 17.25
C ALA A 30 -13.45 18.16 17.32
N MET A 31 -13.72 18.80 16.18
CA MET A 31 -14.75 19.86 16.09
C MET A 31 -16.15 19.33 16.40
N THR A 32 -16.51 18.17 15.88
CA THR A 32 -17.83 17.55 16.13
C THR A 32 -18.02 17.15 17.59
N LEU A 33 -16.97 16.63 18.22
CA LEU A 33 -17.00 16.23 19.64
C LEU A 33 -16.79 17.40 20.61
N GLY A 34 -16.46 18.60 20.12
CA GLY A 34 -16.19 19.77 20.96
C GLY A 34 -14.96 19.59 21.84
N CYS A 35 -13.93 18.85 21.40
CA CYS A 35 -12.70 18.60 22.14
C CYS A 35 -11.47 19.12 21.36
N SER A 36 -10.29 19.09 22.03
CA SER A 36 -9.03 19.44 21.36
C SER A 36 -8.65 18.39 20.30
N TRP A 37 -7.82 18.80 19.35
CA TRP A 37 -7.27 17.89 18.35
C TRP A 37 -6.49 16.75 19.00
N ASP A 38 -5.66 17.05 20.00
CA ASP A 38 -4.87 16.04 20.71
C ASP A 38 -5.77 15.01 21.41
N CYS A 39 -6.84 15.47 22.07
CA CYS A 39 -7.80 14.58 22.71
C CYS A 39 -8.46 13.62 21.70
N ALA A 40 -8.88 14.12 20.55
CA ALA A 40 -9.48 13.29 19.51
C ALA A 40 -8.44 12.34 18.89
N ASN A 41 -7.23 12.85 18.61
CA ASN A 41 -6.14 12.06 18.03
C ASN A 41 -5.73 10.91 18.94
N ASP A 42 -5.49 11.19 20.22
CA ASP A 42 -5.06 10.16 21.18
C ASP A 42 -6.14 9.10 21.38
N ALA A 43 -7.42 9.49 21.45
CA ALA A 43 -8.52 8.56 21.54
C ALA A 43 -8.65 7.66 20.30
N VAL A 44 -8.54 8.25 19.10
CA VAL A 44 -8.58 7.49 17.83
C VAL A 44 -7.40 6.55 17.73
N LEU A 45 -6.18 7.01 18.05
CA LEU A 45 -4.98 6.18 17.99
C LEU A 45 -5.04 5.03 18.98
N ALA A 46 -5.35 5.29 20.26
CA ALA A 46 -5.41 4.26 21.29
C ALA A 46 -6.44 3.17 20.95
N LYS A 47 -7.65 3.59 20.56
CA LYS A 47 -8.71 2.63 20.21
C LYS A 47 -8.47 1.95 18.86
N GLY A 48 -7.89 2.66 17.92
CA GLY A 48 -7.50 2.12 16.62
C GLY A 48 -6.39 1.07 16.77
N LEU A 49 -5.38 1.33 17.59
CA LEU A 49 -4.34 0.34 17.92
C LEU A 49 -4.97 -0.91 18.54
N GLU A 50 -5.75 -0.75 19.61
CA GLU A 50 -6.42 -1.86 20.31
C GLU A 50 -7.24 -2.75 19.36
N ARG A 51 -7.98 -2.14 18.43
CA ARG A 51 -9.00 -2.85 17.65
C ARG A 51 -8.59 -3.22 16.24
N LEU A 52 -7.64 -2.51 15.66
CA LEU A 52 -7.26 -2.70 14.26
C LEU A 52 -5.82 -3.19 14.10
N VAL A 53 -4.95 -2.95 15.08
CA VAL A 53 -3.53 -3.30 14.98
C VAL A 53 -3.16 -4.43 15.94
N ASP A 54 -3.56 -4.33 17.22
CA ASP A 54 -3.18 -5.27 18.29
C ASP A 54 -4.14 -6.47 18.40
N ASP A 55 -5.13 -6.58 17.51
CA ASP A 55 -5.99 -7.75 17.43
C ASP A 55 -5.16 -8.98 17.03
N GLU A 56 -5.03 -9.94 17.95
CA GLU A 56 -4.26 -11.17 17.74
C GLU A 56 -4.78 -12.02 16.57
N HIS A 57 -6.09 -11.90 16.26
CA HIS A 57 -6.74 -12.61 15.15
C HIS A 57 -6.65 -11.88 13.82
N ARG A 58 -6.04 -10.69 13.80
CA ARG A 58 -5.97 -9.85 12.59
C ARG A 58 -5.31 -10.56 11.40
N LEU A 59 -4.37 -11.42 11.67
CA LEU A 59 -3.61 -12.13 10.65
C LEU A 59 -4.14 -13.55 10.35
N ASP A 60 -5.21 -13.98 11.03
CA ASP A 60 -5.77 -15.31 10.86
C ASP A 60 -6.30 -15.55 9.44
N GLY A 61 -5.99 -16.72 8.92
CA GLY A 61 -6.44 -17.15 7.60
C GLY A 61 -5.78 -16.43 6.43
N VAL A 62 -4.79 -15.56 6.66
CA VAL A 62 -4.01 -14.93 5.59
C VAL A 62 -3.14 -15.97 4.91
N SER A 63 -3.30 -16.10 3.60
CA SER A 63 -2.53 -17.05 2.77
C SER A 63 -1.96 -16.45 1.50
N VAL A 64 -2.48 -15.32 1.08
CA VAL A 64 -2.00 -14.55 -0.07
C VAL A 64 -1.73 -13.13 0.37
N ILE A 65 -0.50 -12.67 0.25
CA ILE A 65 -0.11 -11.30 0.58
C ILE A 65 0.38 -10.56 -0.64
N GLY A 66 0.10 -9.26 -0.68
CA GLY A 66 0.69 -8.32 -1.64
C GLY A 66 1.68 -7.42 -0.91
N VAL A 67 2.79 -7.10 -1.57
CA VAL A 67 3.77 -6.12 -1.09
C VAL A 67 4.09 -5.12 -2.18
N ASP A 68 4.06 -3.84 -1.80
CA ASP A 68 4.39 -2.74 -2.71
C ASP A 68 5.03 -1.58 -1.93
N GLU A 69 5.68 -0.66 -2.65
CA GLU A 69 6.22 0.55 -2.04
C GLU A 69 5.28 1.73 -2.24
N HIS A 70 5.20 2.58 -1.22
CA HIS A 70 4.44 3.83 -1.30
C HIS A 70 5.28 5.02 -0.85
N VAL A 71 5.12 6.16 -1.53
CA VAL A 71 5.76 7.42 -1.13
C VAL A 71 4.96 8.04 0.01
N TRP A 72 5.48 7.93 1.23
CA TRP A 72 4.83 8.46 2.42
C TRP A 72 5.06 9.96 2.64
N ARG A 73 6.26 10.44 2.30
CA ARG A 73 6.67 11.84 2.50
C ARG A 73 7.31 12.41 1.26
N HIS A 74 7.03 13.68 0.98
CA HIS A 74 7.70 14.45 -0.07
C HIS A 74 8.81 15.35 0.47
N THR A 75 9.17 15.22 1.76
CA THR A 75 10.23 15.99 2.40
C THR A 75 11.61 15.34 2.17
N PRO A 76 12.71 16.14 2.09
CA PRO A 76 14.05 15.60 1.84
C PRO A 76 14.68 14.89 3.05
N ARG A 77 14.08 14.96 4.24
CA ARG A 77 14.63 14.37 5.47
C ARG A 77 13.87 13.10 5.86
N GLY A 78 14.62 12.06 6.26
CA GLY A 78 14.09 10.77 6.69
C GLY A 78 13.72 9.84 5.53
N SER A 79 13.17 8.68 5.86
CA SER A 79 12.67 7.75 4.86
C SER A 79 11.43 8.33 4.16
N ARG A 80 11.48 8.36 2.82
CA ARG A 80 10.39 8.86 1.98
C ARG A 80 9.39 7.78 1.63
N TYR A 81 9.79 6.54 1.82
CA TYR A 81 9.05 5.37 1.37
C TYR A 81 8.64 4.53 2.55
N VAL A 82 7.53 3.86 2.36
CA VAL A 82 7.06 2.77 3.22
C VAL A 82 6.80 1.55 2.36
N THR A 83 6.99 0.38 2.96
CA THR A 83 6.55 -0.90 2.39
C THR A 83 5.15 -1.17 2.91
N VAL A 84 4.21 -1.34 2.01
CA VAL A 84 2.79 -1.62 2.31
C VAL A 84 2.57 -3.11 2.12
N VAL A 85 2.00 -3.77 3.13
CA VAL A 85 1.63 -5.19 3.07
C VAL A 85 0.12 -5.32 3.14
N VAL A 86 -0.46 -6.03 2.18
CA VAL A 86 -1.91 -6.22 2.06
C VAL A 86 -2.28 -7.70 2.04
N ASP A 87 -3.45 -8.01 2.57
CA ASP A 87 -4.09 -9.33 2.46
C ASP A 87 -4.86 -9.41 1.14
N LEU A 88 -4.43 -10.29 0.27
CA LEU A 88 -5.07 -10.61 -1.01
C LEU A 88 -5.74 -11.99 -0.99
N THR A 89 -5.87 -12.61 0.17
CA THR A 89 -6.45 -13.95 0.30
C THR A 89 -7.86 -13.97 -0.27
N PRO A 90 -8.15 -14.83 -1.27
CA PRO A 90 -9.49 -14.99 -1.79
C PRO A 90 -10.45 -15.43 -0.68
N ARG A 91 -11.59 -14.75 -0.55
CA ARG A 91 -12.59 -15.03 0.47
C ARG A 91 -13.94 -15.33 -0.19
N SER A 92 -14.58 -16.38 0.28
CA SER A 92 -15.92 -16.77 -0.22
C SER A 92 -17.01 -15.76 0.11
N ASP A 93 -16.78 -14.90 1.11
CA ASP A 93 -17.71 -13.85 1.52
C ASP A 93 -17.55 -12.54 0.71
N GLY A 94 -16.67 -12.52 -0.28
CA GLY A 94 -16.43 -11.36 -1.15
C GLY A 94 -15.80 -10.15 -0.46
N ARG A 95 -15.25 -10.30 0.75
CA ARG A 95 -14.53 -9.20 1.41
C ARG A 95 -13.37 -8.72 0.56
N PRO A 96 -13.17 -7.39 0.45
CA PRO A 96 -12.08 -6.82 -0.33
C PRO A 96 -10.71 -7.10 0.31
N ALA A 97 -9.66 -6.85 -0.46
CA ALA A 97 -8.30 -6.76 0.06
C ALA A 97 -8.23 -5.77 1.23
N ARG A 98 -7.39 -6.07 2.22
CA ARG A 98 -7.22 -5.23 3.41
C ARG A 98 -5.76 -4.96 3.70
N LEU A 99 -5.49 -3.82 4.32
CA LEU A 99 -4.16 -3.47 4.80
C LEU A 99 -3.78 -4.38 5.98
N LEU A 100 -2.62 -5.02 5.88
CA LEU A 100 -2.02 -5.76 7.00
C LEU A 100 -1.03 -4.88 7.77
N ASP A 101 -0.15 -4.16 7.08
CA ASP A 101 0.83 -3.32 7.76
C ASP A 101 1.44 -2.27 6.83
N VAL A 102 2.06 -1.26 7.44
CA VAL A 102 2.86 -0.22 6.79
C VAL A 102 4.20 -0.14 7.49
N VAL A 103 5.26 -0.58 6.83
CA VAL A 103 6.61 -0.68 7.38
C VAL A 103 7.48 0.43 6.83
N GLU A 104 8.27 1.10 7.67
CA GLU A 104 9.17 2.15 7.22
C GLU A 104 10.25 1.60 6.29
N GLY A 105 10.51 2.34 5.20
CA GLY A 105 11.50 1.98 4.19
C GLY A 105 10.91 1.21 3.01
N ARG A 106 11.74 1.01 1.98
CA ARG A 106 11.40 0.27 0.75
C ARG A 106 12.40 -0.84 0.43
N SER A 107 13.14 -1.30 1.41
CA SER A 107 14.18 -2.30 1.21
C SER A 107 13.62 -3.72 1.36
N GLY A 108 14.26 -4.68 0.68
CA GLY A 108 13.99 -6.10 0.94
C GLY A 108 14.18 -6.46 2.42
N ALA A 109 15.13 -5.80 3.12
CA ALA A 109 15.36 -5.99 4.55
C ALA A 109 14.16 -5.55 5.41
N ALA A 110 13.48 -4.45 5.06
CA ALA A 110 12.28 -4.02 5.77
C ALA A 110 11.15 -5.06 5.67
N PHE A 111 10.92 -5.59 4.48
CA PHE A 111 9.94 -6.64 4.26
C PHE A 111 10.34 -7.98 4.89
N ALA A 112 11.62 -8.38 4.78
CA ALA A 112 12.14 -9.58 5.44
C ALA A 112 11.99 -9.50 6.97
N GLY A 113 12.33 -8.35 7.57
CA GLY A 113 12.16 -8.10 9.00
C GLY A 113 10.69 -8.19 9.43
N TRP A 114 9.78 -7.62 8.64
CA TRP A 114 8.35 -7.73 8.89
C TRP A 114 7.88 -9.19 8.84
N LEU A 115 8.24 -9.95 7.82
CA LEU A 115 7.90 -11.37 7.71
C LEU A 115 8.49 -12.18 8.87
N ALA A 116 9.76 -11.96 9.21
CA ALA A 116 10.44 -12.68 10.27
C ALA A 116 9.84 -12.41 11.66
N SER A 117 9.26 -11.23 11.88
CA SER A 117 8.57 -10.88 13.15
C SER A 117 7.18 -11.50 13.29
N ARG A 118 6.64 -12.14 12.25
CA ARG A 118 5.36 -12.86 12.33
C ARG A 118 5.54 -14.24 12.95
N SER A 119 4.45 -14.80 13.47
CA SER A 119 4.44 -16.14 14.02
C SER A 119 4.85 -17.19 12.97
N GLU A 120 5.37 -18.31 13.41
CA GLU A 120 5.72 -19.42 12.53
C GLU A 120 4.49 -19.94 11.77
N GLU A 121 3.35 -19.98 12.45
CA GLU A 121 2.07 -20.36 11.85
C GLU A 121 1.67 -19.43 10.71
N PHE A 122 1.72 -18.11 10.91
CA PHE A 122 1.47 -17.13 9.86
C PHE A 122 2.39 -17.38 8.65
N ARG A 123 3.70 -17.51 8.91
CA ARG A 123 4.68 -17.72 7.83
C ARG A 123 4.39 -19.00 7.05
N ARG A 124 4.02 -20.09 7.73
CA ARG A 124 3.64 -21.37 7.08
C ARG A 124 2.36 -21.25 6.26
N ASN A 125 1.42 -20.40 6.67
CA ASN A 125 0.16 -20.20 5.98
C ASN A 125 0.28 -19.34 4.72
N VAL A 126 1.30 -18.48 4.61
CA VAL A 126 1.55 -17.67 3.42
C VAL A 126 1.96 -18.57 2.26
N ARG A 127 1.08 -18.72 1.27
CA ARG A 127 1.29 -19.57 0.08
C ARG A 127 1.69 -18.77 -1.15
N VAL A 128 1.29 -17.52 -1.24
CA VAL A 128 1.53 -16.66 -2.38
C VAL A 128 1.94 -15.27 -1.90
N VAL A 129 2.98 -14.73 -2.53
CA VAL A 129 3.40 -13.34 -2.35
C VAL A 129 3.38 -12.64 -3.70
N ALA A 130 2.44 -11.70 -3.87
CA ALA A 130 2.35 -10.82 -5.02
C ALA A 130 3.24 -9.59 -4.79
N MET A 131 4.13 -9.27 -5.73
CA MET A 131 5.09 -8.18 -5.60
C MET A 131 5.40 -7.56 -6.96
N ASP A 132 6.02 -6.38 -6.94
CA ASP A 132 6.66 -5.84 -8.13
C ASP A 132 7.94 -6.63 -8.50
N ALA A 133 8.60 -6.26 -9.59
CA ALA A 133 9.83 -6.91 -10.05
C ALA A 133 11.08 -6.52 -9.21
N PHE A 134 10.90 -5.93 -8.02
CA PHE A 134 12.02 -5.51 -7.18
C PHE A 134 12.74 -6.73 -6.56
N ALA A 135 14.02 -6.88 -6.88
CA ALA A 135 14.83 -8.02 -6.44
C ALA A 135 14.90 -8.16 -4.90
N GLY A 136 14.80 -7.07 -4.17
CA GLY A 136 14.83 -7.06 -2.70
C GLY A 136 13.67 -7.82 -2.08
N TYR A 137 12.43 -7.66 -2.60
CA TYR A 137 11.27 -8.41 -2.12
C TYR A 137 11.39 -9.90 -2.44
N LYS A 138 11.89 -10.21 -3.62
CA LYS A 138 12.14 -11.60 -4.03
C LYS A 138 13.11 -12.32 -3.10
N HIS A 139 14.22 -11.67 -2.73
CA HIS A 139 15.16 -12.23 -1.76
C HIS A 139 14.50 -12.42 -0.40
N ALA A 140 13.76 -11.43 0.11
CA ALA A 140 13.05 -11.51 1.37
C ALA A 140 12.09 -12.72 1.43
N VAL A 141 11.33 -12.99 0.35
CA VAL A 141 10.43 -14.14 0.26
C VAL A 141 11.21 -15.44 0.33
N ARG A 142 12.29 -15.56 -0.44
CA ARG A 142 13.12 -16.78 -0.49
C ARG A 142 13.80 -17.09 0.83
N ASP A 143 14.21 -16.06 1.54
CA ASP A 143 14.92 -16.22 2.82
C ASP A 143 13.97 -16.57 3.97
N VAL A 144 12.74 -16.03 3.98
CA VAL A 144 11.85 -16.13 5.15
C VAL A 144 10.67 -17.08 4.93
N VAL A 145 10.12 -17.14 3.71
CA VAL A 145 8.98 -18.02 3.34
C VAL A 145 9.24 -18.74 2.02
N PRO A 146 10.32 -19.56 1.93
CA PRO A 146 10.80 -20.16 0.66
C PRO A 146 9.80 -21.07 -0.03
N HIS A 147 8.79 -21.53 0.69
CA HIS A 147 7.70 -22.37 0.17
C HIS A 147 6.61 -21.53 -0.53
N ALA A 148 6.56 -20.22 -0.31
CA ALA A 148 5.58 -19.36 -0.91
C ALA A 148 5.85 -19.13 -2.40
N ARG A 149 4.80 -19.14 -3.21
CA ARG A 149 4.89 -18.87 -4.63
C ARG A 149 5.03 -17.36 -4.87
N GLU A 150 6.11 -16.98 -5.53
CA GLU A 150 6.31 -15.60 -6.01
C GLU A 150 5.41 -15.33 -7.22
N VAL A 151 4.65 -14.23 -7.18
CA VAL A 151 3.81 -13.77 -8.29
C VAL A 151 4.12 -12.31 -8.57
N LEU A 152 4.37 -11.99 -9.84
CA LEU A 152 4.51 -10.60 -10.26
C LEU A 152 3.13 -9.94 -10.31
N ASP A 153 3.02 -8.74 -9.75
CA ASP A 153 1.80 -7.95 -9.83
C ASP A 153 1.50 -7.62 -11.31
N PRO A 154 0.32 -8.01 -11.82
CA PRO A 154 -0.09 -7.76 -13.20
C PRO A 154 -0.03 -6.28 -13.59
N PHE A 155 -0.33 -5.36 -12.66
CA PHE A 155 -0.24 -3.92 -12.92
C PHE A 155 1.18 -3.51 -13.30
N HIS A 156 2.19 -3.97 -12.55
CA HIS A 156 3.59 -3.67 -12.83
C HIS A 156 4.07 -4.30 -14.14
N VAL A 157 3.58 -5.50 -14.49
CA VAL A 157 3.86 -6.14 -15.78
C VAL A 157 3.30 -5.32 -16.94
N VAL A 158 2.03 -4.90 -16.85
CA VAL A 158 1.38 -4.07 -17.87
C VAL A 158 2.07 -2.70 -17.99
N ARG A 159 2.44 -2.08 -16.88
CA ARG A 159 3.20 -0.83 -16.85
C ARG A 159 4.55 -0.99 -17.55
N LEU A 160 5.30 -2.04 -17.22
CA LEU A 160 6.59 -2.32 -17.88
C LEU A 160 6.43 -2.49 -19.39
N ALA A 161 5.40 -3.21 -19.84
CA ALA A 161 5.09 -3.35 -21.27
C ALA A 161 4.79 -1.99 -21.92
N GLY A 162 3.99 -1.14 -21.27
CA GLY A 162 3.70 0.22 -21.70
C GLY A 162 4.95 1.10 -21.81
N ASP A 163 5.86 1.01 -20.83
CA ASP A 163 7.13 1.72 -20.83
C ASP A 163 8.03 1.27 -22.00
N LYS A 164 8.11 -0.04 -22.25
CA LYS A 164 8.86 -0.60 -23.39
C LYS A 164 8.27 -0.16 -24.73
N LEU A 165 6.95 -0.18 -24.85
CA LEU A 165 6.26 0.33 -26.03
C LEU A 165 6.55 1.82 -26.28
N THR A 166 6.55 2.61 -25.20
CA THR A 166 6.91 4.03 -25.25
C THR A 166 8.36 4.24 -25.70
N GLN A 167 9.31 3.46 -25.17
CA GLN A 167 10.71 3.49 -25.57
C GLN A 167 10.88 3.13 -27.05
N CYS A 168 10.21 2.06 -27.52
CA CYS A 168 10.23 1.66 -28.92
C CYS A 168 9.69 2.78 -29.83
N ARG A 169 8.55 3.34 -29.51
CA ARG A 169 7.97 4.48 -30.23
C ARG A 169 8.94 5.66 -30.30
N GLN A 170 9.58 6.03 -29.18
CA GLN A 170 10.53 7.14 -29.12
C GLN A 170 11.76 6.88 -30.01
N ARG A 171 12.28 5.62 -30.01
CA ARG A 171 13.39 5.21 -30.86
C ARG A 171 13.03 5.35 -32.33
N LEU A 172 11.93 4.76 -32.77
CA LEU A 172 11.47 4.83 -34.16
C LEU A 172 11.26 6.30 -34.61
N GLN A 173 10.74 7.13 -33.74
CA GLN A 173 10.54 8.54 -34.02
C GLN A 173 11.86 9.29 -34.15
N GLN A 174 12.84 9.00 -33.28
CA GLN A 174 14.19 9.54 -33.38
C GLN A 174 14.90 9.12 -34.66
N GLU A 175 14.77 7.86 -35.03
CA GLU A 175 15.35 7.32 -36.31
C GLU A 175 14.71 7.98 -37.53
N ALA A 176 13.39 8.20 -37.53
CA ALA A 176 12.67 8.75 -38.67
C ALA A 176 12.80 10.29 -38.79
N THR A 177 12.94 11.03 -37.70
CA THR A 177 12.84 12.50 -37.68
C THR A 177 14.02 13.22 -37.05
N GLY A 178 15.00 12.49 -36.52
CA GLY A 178 16.14 13.05 -35.77
C GLY A 178 15.81 13.67 -34.42
N ARG A 179 14.56 13.55 -33.94
CA ARG A 179 14.08 14.17 -32.69
C ARG A 179 13.05 13.28 -31.95
N ARG A 180 12.83 13.57 -30.65
CA ARG A 180 11.89 12.80 -29.80
C ARG A 180 10.42 12.96 -30.16
N GLY A 181 10.07 13.86 -31.06
CA GLY A 181 8.72 14.09 -31.50
C GLY A 181 7.99 15.23 -30.80
N THR A 182 7.11 15.86 -31.57
CA THR A 182 6.24 16.97 -31.13
C THR A 182 4.76 16.58 -31.23
N LYS A 183 3.88 17.44 -30.78
CA LYS A 183 2.42 17.21 -30.83
C LYS A 183 1.88 17.01 -32.26
N GLN A 184 2.59 17.49 -33.28
CA GLN A 184 2.21 17.35 -34.69
C GLN A 184 2.58 15.97 -35.27
N ASP A 185 3.53 15.27 -34.69
CA ASP A 185 4.00 14.00 -35.22
C ASP A 185 2.96 12.87 -35.00
N PRO A 186 2.62 12.09 -36.03
CA PRO A 186 1.62 11.01 -35.94
C PRO A 186 1.93 10.00 -34.83
N LEU A 187 3.19 9.51 -34.75
CA LEU A 187 3.62 8.58 -33.71
C LEU A 187 3.51 9.16 -32.30
N TYR A 188 3.79 10.46 -32.13
CA TYR A 188 3.59 11.13 -30.84
C TYR A 188 2.11 11.24 -30.49
N ARG A 189 1.25 11.52 -31.45
CA ARG A 189 -0.22 11.59 -31.26
C ARG A 189 -0.81 10.23 -30.90
N ALA A 190 -0.29 9.14 -31.48
CA ALA A 190 -0.71 7.77 -31.19
C ALA A 190 -0.37 7.29 -29.77
N ARG A 191 0.51 7.97 -29.01
CA ARG A 191 0.99 7.54 -27.69
C ARG A 191 -0.11 7.19 -26.68
N ARG A 192 -1.23 7.92 -26.70
CA ARG A 192 -2.36 7.67 -25.79
C ARG A 192 -3.18 6.46 -26.19
N ILE A 193 -3.27 6.23 -27.51
CA ILE A 193 -4.01 5.08 -28.07
C ILE A 193 -3.25 3.78 -27.76
N LEU A 194 -1.93 3.79 -27.93
CA LEU A 194 -1.06 2.63 -27.68
C LEU A 194 -1.06 2.18 -26.21
N LEU A 195 -1.32 3.10 -25.27
CA LEU A 195 -1.33 2.83 -23.83
C LEU A 195 -2.75 2.67 -23.28
N LYS A 196 -3.80 2.81 -24.08
CA LYS A 196 -5.17 2.59 -23.62
C LYS A 196 -5.41 1.10 -23.43
N THR A 197 -5.85 0.73 -22.22
CA THR A 197 -6.50 -0.55 -21.99
C THR A 197 -7.86 -0.55 -22.70
N ARG A 198 -8.26 -1.68 -23.28
CA ARG A 198 -9.64 -1.86 -23.69
C ARG A 198 -10.52 -1.79 -22.43
N ALA A 199 -11.46 -0.84 -22.41
CA ALA A 199 -12.55 -0.85 -21.46
C ALA A 199 -13.48 -2.02 -21.75
#